data_62cfdd5e69207cf8e9358bf2807d88c0
#
_entry.id   62cfdd5e69207cf8e9358bf2807d88c0
#
_cell.length_a   1.000
_cell.length_b   1.000
_cell.length_c   1.000
_cell.angle_alpha   90.00
_cell.angle_beta   90.00
_cell.angle_gamma   90.00
#
_symmetry.space_group_name_H-M   'P 1'
#
loop_
_entity.id
_entity.type
_entity.pdbx_description
1 polymer ?
#
loop_
_entity_poly.entity_id
_entity_poly.type
_entity_poly.pdbx_seq_one_letter_code
_entity_poly.pdbx_strand_id
1 'polypeptide(L)'
;MTSFRMVDGRVRGLDLHLERLRTYSALESVPWTTEVEQAILGRLRSFGPCPCNPKISLEGTQWVVTHRPDRVVEDAAIVRVHPVPDERYNPTVKGPDIYMLSVLMHRAHEKGATEGILGCPEAPRDRIVECFYSTPLAFDADGVVHVSTHPRALASVTAGLVLPLVERWGFRVIRHELGLRPPHLMRSHVWLLNSFSGVRSVSHWLEYAAMVPASCPEIPEHITRAAGIDDAAGPAAWEQLRGVVNDYLWAQAQSVHDV
;
A
#
# COMPACT_ATOMS: atom_id res chain seq x y z
N MET A 1 2.23 -11.01 10.36
CA MET A 1 0.83 -11.08 9.89
C MET A 1 0.65 -10.56 8.48
N THR A 2 -0.52 -10.82 7.88
CA THR A 2 -0.99 -10.10 6.68
C THR A 2 -2.46 -9.74 6.84
N SER A 3 -2.96 -8.77 6.07
CA SER A 3 -4.38 -8.42 6.00
C SER A 3 -4.68 -7.77 4.65
N PHE A 4 -5.89 -7.98 4.15
CA PHE A 4 -6.31 -7.54 2.82
C PHE A 4 -7.84 -7.39 2.77
N ARG A 5 -8.35 -6.76 1.72
CA ARG A 5 -9.78 -6.81 1.40
C ARG A 5 -10.04 -8.06 0.56
N MET A 6 -11.07 -8.80 0.91
CA MET A 6 -11.58 -9.95 0.16
C MET A 6 -13.00 -9.64 -0.28
N VAL A 7 -13.31 -9.88 -1.56
CA VAL A 7 -14.64 -9.66 -2.17
C VAL A 7 -14.97 -10.90 -2.99
N ASP A 8 -16.12 -11.50 -2.76
CA ASP A 8 -16.56 -12.73 -3.44
C ASP A 8 -15.52 -13.86 -3.40
N GLY A 9 -14.83 -14.00 -2.25
CA GLY A 9 -13.74 -14.97 -2.10
C GLY A 9 -12.47 -14.63 -2.89
N ARG A 10 -12.37 -13.46 -3.53
CA ARG A 10 -11.22 -13.04 -4.32
C ARG A 10 -10.35 -12.06 -3.55
N VAL A 11 -9.04 -12.18 -3.72
CA VAL A 11 -8.01 -11.40 -3.03
C VAL A 11 -6.98 -10.90 -4.04
N ARG A 12 -6.64 -9.62 -3.99
CA ARG A 12 -5.58 -9.02 -4.82
C ARG A 12 -4.22 -9.49 -4.33
N GLY A 13 -3.52 -10.32 -5.13
CA GLY A 13 -2.19 -10.86 -4.81
C GLY A 13 -2.22 -11.84 -3.63
N LEU A 14 -3.12 -12.79 -3.63
CA LEU A 14 -3.22 -13.83 -2.60
C LEU A 14 -1.92 -14.62 -2.46
N ASP A 15 -1.29 -14.99 -3.57
CA ASP A 15 0.02 -15.64 -3.64
C ASP A 15 1.12 -14.86 -2.90
N LEU A 16 1.19 -13.55 -3.12
CA LEU A 16 2.15 -12.68 -2.44
C LEU A 16 1.85 -12.55 -0.93
N HIS A 17 0.57 -12.61 -0.55
CA HIS A 17 0.19 -12.64 0.86
C HIS A 17 0.59 -13.96 1.52
N LEU A 18 0.40 -15.09 0.86
CA LEU A 18 0.83 -16.41 1.33
C LEU A 18 2.36 -16.47 1.41
N GLU A 19 3.08 -15.97 0.41
CA GLU A 19 4.54 -15.91 0.41
C GLU A 19 5.09 -15.07 1.58
N ARG A 20 4.46 -13.92 1.88
CA ARG A 20 4.79 -13.14 3.09
C ARG A 20 4.61 -13.97 4.36
N LEU A 21 3.56 -14.78 4.45
CA LEU A 21 3.33 -15.63 5.64
C LEU A 21 4.36 -16.75 5.72
N ARG A 22 4.76 -17.37 4.59
CA ARG A 22 5.84 -18.36 4.54
C ARG A 22 7.16 -17.76 5.03
N THR A 23 7.49 -16.56 4.57
CA THR A 23 8.68 -15.83 5.01
C THR A 23 8.66 -15.60 6.52
N TYR A 24 7.52 -15.17 7.09
CA TYR A 24 7.41 -14.97 8.55
C TYR A 24 7.46 -16.27 9.32
N SER A 25 6.89 -17.33 8.79
CA SER A 25 6.98 -18.67 9.36
C SER A 25 8.45 -19.11 9.54
N ALA A 26 9.25 -18.89 8.51
CA ALA A 26 10.69 -19.20 8.55
C ALA A 26 11.44 -18.34 9.56
N LEU A 27 11.15 -17.04 9.65
CA LEU A 27 11.79 -16.13 10.61
C LEU A 27 11.50 -16.50 12.06
N GLU A 28 10.26 -16.96 12.34
CA GLU A 28 9.82 -17.35 13.68
C GLU A 28 10.08 -18.85 13.97
N SER A 29 10.73 -19.57 13.06
CA SER A 29 10.98 -21.01 13.17
C SER A 29 9.71 -21.85 13.39
N VAL A 30 8.57 -21.41 12.88
CA VAL A 30 7.28 -22.12 12.89
C VAL A 30 7.11 -22.83 11.56
N PRO A 31 6.87 -24.13 11.51
CA PRO A 31 6.73 -24.85 10.25
C PRO A 31 5.57 -24.33 9.40
N TRP A 32 5.82 -24.08 8.13
CA TRP A 32 4.80 -23.85 7.09
C TRP A 32 4.63 -25.11 6.27
N THR A 33 3.49 -25.76 6.42
CA THR A 33 3.17 -26.98 5.67
C THR A 33 1.97 -26.76 4.76
N THR A 34 1.74 -27.69 3.83
CA THR A 34 0.55 -27.67 2.98
C THR A 34 -0.74 -27.70 3.81
N GLU A 35 -0.76 -28.45 4.92
CA GLU A 35 -1.92 -28.53 5.80
C GLU A 35 -2.21 -27.17 6.48
N VAL A 36 -1.18 -26.45 6.93
CA VAL A 36 -1.32 -25.10 7.48
C VAL A 36 -1.90 -24.16 6.44
N GLU A 37 -1.37 -24.19 5.23
CA GLU A 37 -1.87 -23.35 4.13
C GLU A 37 -3.32 -23.67 3.78
N GLN A 38 -3.65 -24.95 3.66
CA GLN A 38 -5.03 -25.38 3.38
C GLN A 38 -6.00 -25.06 4.52
N ALA A 39 -5.56 -25.10 5.77
CA ALA A 39 -6.36 -24.68 6.91
C ALA A 39 -6.67 -23.17 6.87
N ILE A 40 -5.67 -22.34 6.54
CA ILE A 40 -5.85 -20.89 6.34
C ILE A 40 -6.84 -20.62 5.21
N LEU A 41 -6.66 -21.24 4.04
CA LEU A 41 -7.55 -21.09 2.89
C LEU A 41 -8.97 -21.59 3.20
N GLY A 42 -9.09 -22.73 3.88
CA GLY A 42 -10.38 -23.25 4.34
C GLY A 42 -11.11 -22.28 5.26
N ARG A 43 -10.37 -21.62 6.15
CA ARG A 43 -10.96 -20.59 7.01
C ARG A 43 -11.38 -19.34 6.23
N LEU A 44 -10.61 -18.89 5.24
CA LEU A 44 -11.00 -17.78 4.36
C LEU A 44 -12.26 -18.10 3.57
N ARG A 45 -12.36 -19.32 3.02
CA ARG A 45 -13.57 -19.81 2.30
C ARG A 45 -14.82 -19.76 3.18
N SER A 46 -14.69 -20.02 4.48
CA SER A 46 -15.81 -20.01 5.42
C SER A 46 -16.40 -18.62 5.69
N PHE A 47 -15.77 -17.54 5.24
CA PHE A 47 -16.27 -16.17 5.42
C PHE A 47 -17.38 -15.79 4.44
N GLY A 48 -17.60 -16.61 3.41
CA GLY A 48 -18.64 -16.39 2.40
C GLY A 48 -18.29 -15.29 1.40
N PRO A 49 -19.25 -14.89 0.56
CA PRO A 49 -19.04 -13.96 -0.54
C PRO A 49 -19.01 -12.49 -0.11
N CYS A 50 -19.58 -12.15 1.05
CA CYS A 50 -19.65 -10.75 1.49
C CYS A 50 -18.29 -10.12 1.62
N PRO A 51 -18.12 -8.85 1.20
CA PRO A 51 -16.88 -8.13 1.37
C PRO A 51 -16.43 -8.12 2.83
N CYS A 52 -15.14 -8.42 3.07
CA CYS A 52 -14.58 -8.45 4.42
C CYS A 52 -13.08 -8.07 4.39
N ASN A 53 -12.49 -7.91 5.58
CA ASN A 53 -11.10 -7.55 5.79
C ASN A 53 -10.37 -8.59 6.67
N PRO A 54 -10.09 -9.79 6.14
CA PRO A 54 -9.40 -10.81 6.89
C PRO A 54 -8.03 -10.35 7.41
N LYS A 55 -7.68 -10.82 8.61
CA LYS A 55 -6.34 -10.73 9.17
C LYS A 55 -5.83 -12.15 9.44
N ILE A 56 -4.62 -12.45 8.97
CA ILE A 56 -3.92 -13.69 9.26
C ILE A 56 -2.69 -13.34 10.08
N SER A 57 -2.59 -13.86 11.28
CA SER A 57 -1.50 -13.60 12.23
C SER A 57 -0.95 -14.90 12.80
N LEU A 58 0.33 -14.89 13.13
CA LEU A 58 0.94 -15.92 13.96
C LEU A 58 0.82 -15.47 15.42
N GLU A 59 0.23 -16.28 16.27
CA GLU A 59 0.03 -16.03 17.71
C GLU A 59 0.65 -17.20 18.48
N GLY A 60 1.82 -16.97 19.08
CA GLY A 60 2.69 -18.04 19.53
C GLY A 60 3.14 -18.91 18.36
N THR A 61 2.75 -20.17 18.34
CA THR A 61 3.05 -21.12 17.24
C THR A 61 1.85 -21.42 16.35
N GLN A 62 0.72 -20.72 16.54
CA GLN A 62 -0.52 -20.99 15.83
C GLN A 62 -0.88 -19.87 14.83
N TRP A 63 -1.32 -20.26 13.65
CA TRP A 63 -1.89 -19.35 12.68
C TRP A 63 -3.37 -19.08 13.00
N VAL A 64 -3.69 -17.81 13.16
CA VAL A 64 -5.05 -17.34 13.45
C VAL A 64 -5.58 -16.53 12.29
N VAL A 65 -6.74 -16.92 11.77
CA VAL A 65 -7.45 -16.20 10.71
C VAL A 65 -8.68 -15.52 11.30
N THR A 66 -8.64 -14.21 11.40
CA THR A 66 -9.70 -13.39 11.99
C THR A 66 -10.54 -12.77 10.88
N HIS A 67 -11.86 -12.98 10.92
CA HIS A 67 -12.82 -12.22 10.13
C HIS A 67 -12.95 -10.81 10.72
N ARG A 68 -12.85 -9.80 9.87
CA ARG A 68 -13.17 -8.42 10.22
C ARG A 68 -14.15 -7.87 9.17
N PRO A 69 -15.11 -7.05 9.57
CA PRO A 69 -16.05 -6.47 8.61
C PRO A 69 -15.33 -5.61 7.56
N ASP A 70 -15.95 -5.48 6.40
CA ASP A 70 -15.55 -4.51 5.40
C ASP A 70 -15.75 -3.07 5.92
N ARG A 71 -15.12 -2.14 5.28
CA ARG A 71 -15.26 -0.70 5.58
C ARG A 71 -15.21 0.09 4.29
N VAL A 72 -15.69 1.32 4.36
CA VAL A 72 -15.63 2.23 3.22
C VAL A 72 -14.17 2.43 2.79
N VAL A 73 -13.95 2.37 1.49
CA VAL A 73 -12.68 2.70 0.86
C VAL A 73 -12.81 4.11 0.29
N GLU A 74 -12.03 5.03 0.84
CA GLU A 74 -11.92 6.39 0.31
C GLU A 74 -10.90 6.41 -0.81
N ASP A 75 -11.23 7.07 -1.92
CA ASP A 75 -10.36 7.17 -3.10
C ASP A 75 -9.23 8.18 -2.92
N ALA A 76 -9.42 9.15 -2.04
CA ALA A 76 -8.47 10.21 -1.74
C ALA A 76 -7.97 10.14 -0.31
N ALA A 77 -6.77 10.65 -0.09
CA ALA A 77 -6.15 10.73 1.22
C ALA A 77 -5.64 12.14 1.50
N ILE A 78 -5.75 12.54 2.77
CA ILE A 78 -5.11 13.73 3.32
C ILE A 78 -3.90 13.25 4.13
N VAL A 79 -2.71 13.68 3.75
CA VAL A 79 -1.47 13.19 4.36
C VAL A 79 -0.81 14.28 5.19
N ARG A 80 -0.48 13.96 6.43
CA ARG A 80 0.33 14.87 7.25
C ARG A 80 1.74 14.95 6.68
N VAL A 81 2.19 16.15 6.29
CA VAL A 81 3.45 16.37 5.58
C VAL A 81 4.70 16.16 6.43
N HIS A 82 4.62 16.48 7.73
CA HIS A 82 5.77 16.35 8.62
C HIS A 82 6.02 14.89 8.99
N PRO A 83 7.16 14.33 8.58
CA PRO A 83 7.50 12.94 8.92
C PRO A 83 7.62 12.75 10.45
N VAL A 84 7.18 11.59 10.92
CA VAL A 84 7.47 11.12 12.27
C VAL A 84 8.65 10.15 12.18
N PRO A 85 9.65 10.22 13.07
CA PRO A 85 10.74 9.24 13.08
C PRO A 85 10.20 7.81 13.12
N ASP A 86 10.77 6.94 12.29
CA ASP A 86 10.38 5.52 12.25
C ASP A 86 10.98 4.77 13.44
N GLU A 87 10.22 4.71 14.53
CA GLU A 87 10.58 4.02 15.76
C GLU A 87 10.13 2.55 15.79
N ARG A 88 9.71 1.99 14.66
CA ARG A 88 9.34 0.57 14.59
C ARG A 88 10.52 -0.32 14.95
N TYR A 89 10.27 -1.31 15.80
CA TYR A 89 11.26 -2.29 16.22
C TYR A 89 11.55 -3.31 15.10
N ASN A 90 10.48 -3.82 14.46
CA ASN A 90 10.56 -4.76 13.34
C ASN A 90 9.93 -4.18 12.06
N PRO A 91 10.53 -3.15 11.44
CA PRO A 91 9.89 -2.38 10.36
C PRO A 91 9.54 -3.21 9.13
N THR A 92 10.32 -4.23 8.81
CA THR A 92 10.11 -5.13 7.67
C THR A 92 9.10 -6.26 7.95
N VAL A 93 8.70 -6.43 9.20
CA VAL A 93 7.73 -7.45 9.63
C VAL A 93 6.39 -6.80 9.90
N LYS A 94 5.37 -7.13 9.09
CA LYS A 94 4.02 -6.61 9.32
C LYS A 94 3.41 -7.24 10.57
N GLY A 95 3.13 -6.45 11.58
CA GLY A 95 2.44 -6.91 12.78
C GLY A 95 2.95 -6.37 14.10
N PRO A 96 4.20 -6.64 14.52
CA PRO A 96 4.67 -6.27 15.86
C PRO A 96 4.42 -4.80 16.20
N ASP A 97 4.71 -3.89 15.27
CA ASP A 97 4.62 -2.46 15.47
C ASP A 97 3.23 -1.84 15.15
N ILE A 98 2.21 -2.68 14.87
CA ILE A 98 0.89 -2.19 14.43
C ILE A 98 0.21 -1.31 15.46
N TYR A 99 0.43 -1.59 16.76
CA TYR A 99 -0.14 -0.78 17.84
C TYR A 99 0.45 0.65 17.82
N MET A 100 1.76 0.76 17.72
CA MET A 100 2.45 2.05 17.62
C MET A 100 1.95 2.84 16.39
N LEU A 101 1.87 2.18 15.23
CA LEU A 101 1.33 2.80 14.01
C LEU A 101 -0.14 3.22 14.18
N SER A 102 -0.95 2.47 14.94
CA SER A 102 -2.35 2.83 15.21
C SER A 102 -2.45 4.09 16.08
N VAL A 103 -1.56 4.26 17.05
CA VAL A 103 -1.48 5.49 17.87
C VAL A 103 -1.08 6.69 17.00
N LEU A 104 -0.10 6.54 16.11
CA LEU A 104 0.31 7.59 15.18
C LEU A 104 -0.83 7.97 14.23
N MET A 105 -1.56 6.96 13.71
CA MET A 105 -2.72 7.18 12.84
C MET A 105 -3.85 7.91 13.57
N HIS A 106 -4.15 7.52 14.81
CA HIS A 106 -5.15 8.21 15.63
C HIS A 106 -4.81 9.69 15.81
N ARG A 107 -3.55 9.99 16.14
CA ARG A 107 -3.07 11.38 16.24
C ARG A 107 -3.11 12.15 14.92
N ALA A 108 -2.96 11.46 13.78
CA ALA A 108 -3.12 12.09 12.47
C ALA A 108 -4.60 12.41 12.21
N HIS A 109 -5.51 11.48 12.52
CA HIS A 109 -6.97 11.69 12.40
C HIS A 109 -7.48 12.84 13.26
N GLU A 110 -7.01 12.97 14.51
CA GLU A 110 -7.36 14.12 15.37
C GLU A 110 -6.99 15.48 14.76
N LYS A 111 -6.03 15.50 13.84
CA LYS A 111 -5.62 16.69 13.10
C LYS A 111 -6.25 16.82 11.72
N GLY A 112 -7.11 15.88 11.32
CA GLY A 112 -7.79 15.89 10.03
C GLY A 112 -7.01 15.20 8.89
N ALA A 113 -5.90 14.52 9.17
CA ALA A 113 -5.21 13.69 8.18
C ALA A 113 -5.69 12.25 8.22
N THR A 114 -5.71 11.58 7.07
CA THR A 114 -6.09 10.16 6.93
C THR A 114 -4.90 9.23 6.76
N GLU A 115 -3.68 9.79 6.74
CA GLU A 115 -2.41 9.07 6.64
C GLU A 115 -1.26 9.95 7.18
N GLY A 116 -0.12 9.34 7.48
CA GLY A 116 1.09 10.06 7.87
C GLY A 116 2.35 9.41 7.31
N ILE A 117 3.48 10.07 7.47
CA ILE A 117 4.76 9.72 6.89
C ILE A 117 5.74 9.28 7.98
N LEU A 118 6.44 8.17 7.75
CA LEU A 118 7.58 7.70 8.54
C LEU A 118 8.88 8.22 7.94
N GLY A 119 9.61 9.01 8.71
CA GLY A 119 10.93 9.51 8.36
C GLY A 119 12.04 8.57 8.80
N CYS A 120 13.18 8.63 8.12
CA CYS A 120 14.35 7.86 8.50
C CYS A 120 14.84 8.29 9.89
N PRO A 121 15.02 7.37 10.84
CA PRO A 121 15.50 7.70 12.19
C PRO A 121 16.98 8.05 12.21
N GLU A 122 17.74 7.58 11.22
CA GLU A 122 19.17 7.76 11.09
C GLU A 122 19.51 8.78 9.99
N ALA A 123 20.78 9.17 9.89
CA ALA A 123 21.22 10.05 8.81
C ALA A 123 21.24 9.29 7.45
N PRO A 124 20.76 9.91 6.38
CA PRO A 124 20.21 11.27 6.28
C PRO A 124 18.75 11.35 6.75
N ARG A 125 18.48 12.13 7.80
CA ARG A 125 17.16 12.26 8.44
C ARG A 125 16.10 12.98 7.60
N ASP A 126 16.48 13.55 6.48
CA ASP A 126 15.59 14.18 5.50
C ASP A 126 14.92 13.16 4.57
N ARG A 127 14.99 11.88 4.89
CA ARG A 127 14.46 10.79 4.07
C ARG A 127 13.14 10.27 4.61
N ILE A 128 12.32 9.80 3.68
CA ILE A 128 11.02 9.18 3.94
C ILE A 128 11.14 7.69 3.67
N VAL A 129 10.82 6.89 4.67
CA VAL A 129 10.81 5.42 4.58
C VAL A 129 9.56 4.95 3.85
N GLU A 130 8.39 5.24 4.40
CA GLU A 130 7.06 4.93 3.86
C GLU A 130 5.98 5.71 4.60
N CYS A 131 4.69 5.46 4.33
CA CYS A 131 3.58 5.97 5.12
C CYS A 131 3.20 4.99 6.24
N PHE A 132 2.34 5.40 7.20
CA PHE A 132 1.97 4.56 8.35
C PHE A 132 1.37 3.22 7.94
N TYR A 133 0.46 3.22 6.95
CA TYR A 133 -0.21 2.01 6.47
C TYR A 133 -0.13 1.79 4.96
N SER A 134 0.58 2.66 4.26
CA SER A 134 0.63 2.65 2.80
C SER A 134 2.05 2.83 2.27
N THR A 135 2.30 2.31 1.08
CA THR A 135 3.53 2.59 0.32
C THR A 135 3.25 3.74 -0.64
N PRO A 136 3.95 4.88 -0.54
CA PRO A 136 3.79 5.98 -1.47
C PRO A 136 4.53 5.69 -2.79
N LEU A 137 3.85 5.95 -3.92
CA LEU A 137 4.46 6.10 -5.25
C LEU A 137 4.29 7.57 -5.68
N ALA A 138 5.38 8.22 -6.04
CA ALA A 138 5.39 9.61 -6.46
C ALA A 138 5.68 9.72 -7.96
N PHE A 139 4.75 10.26 -8.73
CA PHE A 139 4.79 10.38 -10.18
C PHE A 139 5.11 11.82 -10.57
N ASP A 140 6.25 12.06 -11.19
CA ASP A 140 6.64 13.38 -11.65
C ASP A 140 6.17 13.68 -13.09
N ALA A 141 6.42 14.92 -13.54
CA ALA A 141 6.03 15.39 -14.87
C ALA A 141 6.82 14.72 -16.03
N ASP A 142 7.96 14.11 -15.72
CA ASP A 142 8.83 13.45 -16.70
C ASP A 142 8.45 11.97 -16.90
N GLY A 143 7.33 11.52 -16.34
CA GLY A 143 6.90 10.12 -16.38
C GLY A 143 7.76 9.21 -15.53
N VAL A 144 8.35 9.73 -14.45
CA VAL A 144 9.14 8.94 -13.49
C VAL A 144 8.30 8.64 -12.26
N VAL A 145 8.37 7.38 -11.82
CA VAL A 145 7.81 6.91 -10.55
C VAL A 145 8.93 6.74 -9.54
N HIS A 146 8.87 7.50 -8.47
CA HIS A 146 9.78 7.37 -7.35
C HIS A 146 9.16 6.49 -6.26
N VAL A 147 9.88 5.46 -5.83
CA VAL A 147 9.47 4.56 -4.75
C VAL A 147 10.61 4.35 -3.76
N SER A 148 10.30 4.31 -2.47
CA SER A 148 11.26 3.95 -1.43
C SER A 148 11.50 2.45 -1.44
N THR A 149 12.78 2.05 -1.46
CA THR A 149 13.26 0.70 -1.18
C THR A 149 14.19 0.71 0.04
N HIS A 150 13.97 1.67 0.94
CA HIS A 150 14.73 1.77 2.18
C HIS A 150 14.66 0.45 2.96
N PRO A 151 15.76 -0.02 3.59
CA PRO A 151 15.79 -1.31 4.31
C PRO A 151 14.74 -1.45 5.42
N ARG A 152 14.21 -0.32 5.92
CA ARG A 152 13.12 -0.31 6.89
C ARG A 152 11.72 -0.26 6.26
N ALA A 153 11.59 -0.12 4.95
CA ALA A 153 10.29 -0.13 4.28
C ALA A 153 9.72 -1.55 4.22
N LEU A 154 8.41 -1.67 4.48
CA LEU A 154 7.72 -2.95 4.37
C LEU A 154 7.58 -3.33 2.89
N ALA A 155 7.94 -4.57 2.53
CA ALA A 155 7.69 -5.11 1.20
C ALA A 155 6.18 -5.12 0.91
N SER A 156 5.73 -4.20 0.06
CA SER A 156 4.30 -3.99 -0.22
C SER A 156 3.79 -4.98 -1.27
N VAL A 157 2.79 -5.78 -0.92
CA VAL A 157 2.09 -6.65 -1.89
C VAL A 157 1.49 -5.81 -3.01
N THR A 158 0.80 -4.72 -2.68
CA THR A 158 0.14 -3.89 -3.70
C THR A 158 1.15 -3.20 -4.61
N ALA A 159 2.28 -2.72 -4.08
CA ALA A 159 3.34 -2.16 -4.93
C ALA A 159 3.95 -3.21 -5.86
N GLY A 160 4.10 -4.45 -5.38
CA GLY A 160 4.54 -5.58 -6.22
C GLY A 160 3.65 -5.85 -7.43
N LEU A 161 2.35 -5.57 -7.32
CA LEU A 161 1.38 -5.71 -8.42
C LEU A 161 1.34 -4.45 -9.31
N VAL A 162 1.45 -3.26 -8.73
CA VAL A 162 1.26 -1.98 -9.44
C VAL A 162 2.51 -1.57 -10.22
N LEU A 163 3.72 -1.75 -9.65
CA LEU A 163 4.95 -1.30 -10.29
C LEU A 163 5.17 -1.93 -11.69
N PRO A 164 5.01 -3.26 -11.88
CA PRO A 164 5.12 -3.83 -13.22
C PRO A 164 4.07 -3.32 -14.22
N LEU A 165 2.89 -2.92 -13.74
CA LEU A 165 1.84 -2.37 -14.58
C LEU A 165 2.19 -0.97 -15.07
N VAL A 166 2.63 -0.08 -14.18
CA VAL A 166 3.02 1.29 -14.57
C VAL A 166 4.28 1.29 -15.45
N GLU A 167 5.22 0.38 -15.21
CA GLU A 167 6.38 0.18 -16.10
C GLU A 167 5.95 -0.21 -17.53
N ARG A 168 4.94 -1.09 -17.67
CA ARG A 168 4.39 -1.46 -18.99
C ARG A 168 3.71 -0.28 -19.73
N TRP A 169 3.18 0.70 -18.99
CA TRP A 169 2.61 1.92 -19.59
C TRP A 169 3.66 2.95 -19.97
N GLY A 170 4.93 2.71 -19.66
CA GLY A 170 6.04 3.57 -20.04
C GLY A 170 6.54 4.49 -18.93
N PHE A 171 6.02 4.36 -17.69
CA PHE A 171 6.64 5.02 -16.56
C PHE A 171 8.01 4.41 -16.26
N ARG A 172 8.98 5.26 -15.98
CA ARG A 172 10.31 4.84 -15.53
C ARG A 172 10.37 4.78 -14.00
N VAL A 173 10.54 3.61 -13.43
CA VAL A 173 10.59 3.44 -11.96
C VAL A 173 12.00 3.66 -11.42
N ILE A 174 12.13 4.60 -10.48
CA ILE A 174 13.38 4.84 -9.72
C ILE A 174 13.18 4.39 -8.28
N ARG A 175 14.02 3.44 -7.86
CA ARG A 175 14.04 2.87 -6.52
C ARG A 175 15.05 3.60 -5.65
N HIS A 176 14.61 4.19 -4.54
CA HIS A 176 15.43 4.98 -3.63
C HIS A 176 15.80 4.17 -2.39
N GLU A 177 16.99 3.60 -2.37
CA GLU A 177 17.48 2.78 -1.24
C GLU A 177 17.65 3.57 0.06
N LEU A 178 17.93 4.86 -0.03
CA LEU A 178 18.00 5.76 1.13
C LEU A 178 16.66 6.38 1.52
N GLY A 179 15.56 5.94 0.89
CA GLY A 179 14.23 6.55 1.06
C GLY A 179 13.99 7.74 0.14
N LEU A 180 12.73 8.18 0.07
CA LEU A 180 12.31 9.32 -0.73
C LEU A 180 12.74 10.64 -0.08
N ARG A 181 12.92 11.67 -0.90
CA ARG A 181 13.04 13.06 -0.40
C ARG A 181 11.68 13.73 -0.36
N PRO A 182 11.42 14.65 0.59
CA PRO A 182 10.17 15.39 0.61
C PRO A 182 9.79 16.04 -0.75
N PRO A 183 10.72 16.65 -1.52
CA PRO A 183 10.40 17.18 -2.83
C PRO A 183 9.84 16.15 -3.84
N HIS A 184 10.22 14.86 -3.72
CA HIS A 184 9.65 13.82 -4.59
C HIS A 184 8.14 13.64 -4.33
N LEU A 185 7.69 13.79 -3.08
CA LEU A 185 6.26 13.73 -2.77
C LEU A 185 5.56 15.04 -3.09
N MET A 186 6.14 16.19 -2.69
CA MET A 186 5.47 17.48 -2.79
C MET A 186 5.29 18.01 -4.22
N ARG A 187 6.14 17.58 -5.15
CA ARG A 187 6.11 18.02 -6.56
C ARG A 187 5.50 17.00 -7.52
N SER A 188 5.08 15.86 -7.00
CA SER A 188 4.55 14.73 -7.76
C SER A 188 3.08 14.51 -7.47
N HIS A 189 2.38 13.86 -8.40
CA HIS A 189 1.15 13.19 -8.05
C HIS A 189 1.49 11.96 -7.21
N VAL A 190 0.82 11.76 -6.08
CA VAL A 190 1.17 10.68 -5.15
C VAL A 190 0.03 9.70 -5.00
N TRP A 191 0.33 8.42 -5.25
CA TRP A 191 -0.53 7.31 -4.88
C TRP A 191 -0.08 6.67 -3.58
N LEU A 192 -1.05 6.27 -2.76
CA LEU A 192 -0.87 5.48 -1.56
C LEU A 192 -1.42 4.07 -1.78
N LEU A 193 -0.56 3.08 -1.62
CA LEU A 193 -0.85 1.69 -1.94
C LEU A 193 -0.95 0.85 -0.67
N ASN A 194 -2.05 0.13 -0.50
CA ASN A 194 -2.17 -0.91 0.51
C ASN A 194 -3.16 -2.02 0.08
N SER A 195 -3.09 -3.18 0.71
CA SER A 195 -3.86 -4.36 0.32
C SER A 195 -5.35 -4.29 0.69
N PHE A 196 -5.77 -3.31 1.50
CA PHE A 196 -7.18 -3.08 1.77
C PHE A 196 -7.80 -2.14 0.72
N SER A 197 -7.25 -0.95 0.57
CA SER A 197 -7.81 0.09 -0.30
C SER A 197 -7.42 -0.07 -1.78
N GLY A 198 -6.32 -0.79 -2.09
CA GLY A 198 -5.71 -0.73 -3.41
C GLY A 198 -4.90 0.56 -3.56
N VAL A 199 -5.25 1.37 -4.54
CA VAL A 199 -4.60 2.64 -4.84
C VAL A 199 -5.53 3.79 -4.50
N ARG A 200 -5.03 4.76 -3.71
CA ARG A 200 -5.69 6.02 -3.39
C ARG A 200 -4.80 7.18 -3.82
N SER A 201 -5.37 8.28 -4.28
CA SER A 201 -4.62 9.51 -4.58
C SER A 201 -4.44 10.36 -3.31
N VAL A 202 -3.30 11.01 -3.15
CA VAL A 202 -3.16 12.09 -2.18
C VAL A 202 -3.81 13.33 -2.75
N SER A 203 -4.86 13.83 -2.08
CA SER A 203 -5.58 15.05 -2.50
C SER A 203 -4.99 16.30 -1.87
N HIS A 204 -4.58 16.19 -0.62
CA HIS A 204 -4.04 17.32 0.16
C HIS A 204 -2.91 16.89 1.08
N TRP A 205 -2.01 17.81 1.30
CA TRP A 205 -1.01 17.76 2.36
C TRP A 205 -1.50 18.59 3.53
N LEU A 206 -1.50 17.99 4.72
CA LEU A 206 -1.77 18.74 5.95
C LEU A 206 -0.44 19.23 6.52
N GLU A 207 -0.20 20.53 6.37
CA GLU A 207 0.96 21.23 6.93
C GLU A 207 0.52 22.10 8.10
N TYR A 208 0.89 21.69 9.32
CA TYR A 208 0.37 22.29 10.58
C TYR A 208 -1.16 22.22 10.63
N ALA A 209 -1.85 23.36 10.40
CA ALA A 209 -3.31 23.44 10.31
C ALA A 209 -3.80 23.84 8.91
N ALA A 210 -2.89 23.94 7.93
CA ALA A 210 -3.22 24.32 6.56
C ALA A 210 -3.40 23.09 5.68
N MET A 211 -4.46 23.09 4.86
CA MET A 211 -4.70 22.09 3.82
C MET A 211 -4.13 22.61 2.51
N VAL A 212 -3.02 22.02 2.06
CA VAL A 212 -2.34 22.37 0.81
C VAL A 212 -2.72 21.33 -0.25
N PRO A 213 -3.29 21.74 -1.39
CA PRO A 213 -3.57 20.79 -2.47
C PRO A 213 -2.31 20.05 -2.92
N ALA A 214 -2.45 18.75 -3.17
CA ALA A 214 -1.35 17.96 -3.70
C ALA A 214 -1.03 18.36 -5.15
N SER A 215 0.22 18.20 -5.53
CA SER A 215 0.67 18.44 -6.91
C SER A 215 -0.02 17.46 -7.87
N CYS A 216 -0.32 17.95 -9.07
CA CYS A 216 -0.97 17.17 -10.11
C CYS A 216 -0.30 17.47 -11.45
N PRO A 217 0.93 16.97 -11.70
CA PRO A 217 1.62 17.14 -12.96
C PRO A 217 0.85 16.46 -14.11
N GLU A 218 1.08 16.90 -15.33
CA GLU A 218 0.51 16.24 -16.49
C GLU A 218 1.13 14.87 -16.72
N ILE A 219 0.31 13.93 -17.17
CA ILE A 219 0.79 12.59 -17.55
C ILE A 219 1.29 12.67 -19.00
N PRO A 220 2.50 12.18 -19.31
CA PRO A 220 2.98 12.14 -20.69
C PRO A 220 2.01 11.39 -21.62
N GLU A 221 1.77 11.95 -22.82
CA GLU A 221 0.77 11.43 -23.76
C GLU A 221 0.96 9.95 -24.14
N HIS A 222 2.21 9.51 -24.28
CA HIS A 222 2.49 8.10 -24.58
C HIS A 222 2.02 7.15 -23.47
N ILE A 223 1.98 7.62 -22.22
CA ILE A 223 1.52 6.84 -21.04
C ILE A 223 -0.01 6.82 -21.02
N THR A 224 -0.68 7.97 -21.23
CA THR A 224 -2.16 8.00 -21.29
C THR A 224 -2.68 7.09 -22.39
N ARG A 225 -2.03 7.12 -23.56
CA ARG A 225 -2.34 6.22 -24.68
C ARG A 225 -2.13 4.75 -24.31
N ALA A 226 -1.00 4.41 -23.70
CA ALA A 226 -0.70 3.03 -23.28
C ALA A 226 -1.65 2.52 -22.20
N ALA A 227 -2.19 3.40 -21.37
CA ALA A 227 -3.17 3.09 -20.33
C ALA A 227 -4.62 3.14 -20.82
N GLY A 228 -4.88 3.62 -22.05
CA GLY A 228 -6.22 3.73 -22.62
C GLY A 228 -7.08 4.85 -22.02
N ILE A 229 -6.45 6.00 -21.66
CA ILE A 229 -7.11 7.17 -21.06
C ILE A 229 -6.85 8.45 -21.87
N ASP A 230 -6.80 8.35 -23.19
CA ASP A 230 -6.34 9.41 -24.13
C ASP A 230 -7.12 10.72 -24.02
N ASP A 231 -8.41 10.68 -23.65
CA ASP A 231 -9.30 11.84 -23.64
C ASP A 231 -9.27 12.64 -22.34
N ALA A 232 -8.44 12.23 -21.36
CA ALA A 232 -8.38 12.86 -20.06
C ALA A 232 -7.10 13.70 -19.86
N ALA A 233 -7.24 14.83 -19.17
CA ALA A 233 -6.13 15.71 -18.81
C ALA A 233 -6.16 16.14 -17.35
N GLY A 234 -5.02 16.55 -16.82
CA GLY A 234 -4.89 17.06 -15.47
C GLY A 234 -5.39 16.10 -14.39
N PRO A 235 -6.09 16.58 -13.35
CA PRO A 235 -6.58 15.73 -12.25
C PRO A 235 -7.50 14.59 -12.72
N ALA A 236 -8.31 14.81 -13.76
CA ALA A 236 -9.21 13.78 -14.29
C ALA A 236 -8.45 12.60 -14.89
N ALA A 237 -7.31 12.84 -15.53
CA ALA A 237 -6.45 11.78 -16.08
C ALA A 237 -5.89 10.89 -14.95
N TRP A 238 -5.45 11.49 -13.84
CA TRP A 238 -4.95 10.74 -12.69
C TRP A 238 -6.03 9.90 -12.02
N GLU A 239 -7.26 10.42 -11.91
CA GLU A 239 -8.37 9.67 -11.36
C GLU A 239 -8.80 8.51 -12.26
N GLN A 240 -8.82 8.71 -13.58
CA GLN A 240 -9.06 7.62 -14.54
C GLN A 240 -7.95 6.57 -14.47
N LEU A 241 -6.68 6.99 -14.46
CA LEU A 241 -5.54 6.08 -14.36
C LEU A 241 -5.59 5.26 -13.07
N ARG A 242 -5.92 5.89 -11.94
CA ARG A 242 -6.13 5.21 -10.65
C ARG A 242 -7.26 4.19 -10.74
N GLY A 243 -8.37 4.55 -11.40
CA GLY A 243 -9.50 3.64 -11.67
C GLY A 243 -9.06 2.42 -12.45
N VAL A 244 -8.38 2.62 -13.58
CA VAL A 244 -7.83 1.53 -14.43
C VAL A 244 -6.92 0.60 -13.63
N VAL A 245 -6.05 1.15 -12.75
CA VAL A 245 -5.20 0.31 -11.89
C VAL A 245 -6.04 -0.52 -10.91
N ASN A 246 -7.00 0.08 -10.22
CA ASN A 246 -7.82 -0.65 -9.26
C ASN A 246 -8.68 -1.73 -9.93
N ASP A 247 -9.23 -1.45 -11.10
CA ASP A 247 -9.97 -2.44 -11.91
C ASP A 247 -9.07 -3.58 -12.35
N TYR A 248 -7.86 -3.28 -12.82
CA TYR A 248 -6.85 -4.28 -13.16
C TYR A 248 -6.50 -5.15 -11.95
N LEU A 249 -6.27 -4.57 -10.78
CA LEU A 249 -5.97 -5.31 -9.56
C LEU A 249 -7.10 -6.27 -9.16
N TRP A 250 -8.36 -5.88 -9.36
CA TRP A 250 -9.49 -6.75 -9.11
C TRP A 250 -9.69 -7.81 -10.21
N ALA A 251 -9.44 -7.47 -11.47
CA ALA A 251 -9.47 -8.43 -12.57
C ALA A 251 -8.43 -9.56 -12.39
N GLN A 252 -7.26 -9.22 -11.82
CA GLN A 252 -6.19 -10.19 -11.50
C GLN A 252 -6.33 -10.81 -10.09
N ALA A 253 -7.40 -10.49 -9.35
CA ALA A 253 -7.58 -11.04 -8.01
C ALA A 253 -7.79 -12.55 -8.07
N GLN A 254 -7.10 -13.26 -7.19
CA GLN A 254 -7.10 -14.72 -7.11
C GLN A 254 -8.20 -15.20 -6.18
N SER A 255 -8.89 -16.27 -6.56
CA SER A 255 -9.91 -16.89 -5.74
C SER A 255 -9.28 -17.78 -4.66
N VAL A 256 -9.78 -17.69 -3.42
CA VAL A 256 -9.41 -18.64 -2.35
C VAL A 256 -9.90 -20.06 -2.62
N HIS A 257 -10.73 -20.28 -3.64
CA HIS A 257 -11.26 -21.57 -4.04
C HIS A 257 -10.38 -22.28 -5.08
N ASP A 258 -9.54 -21.53 -5.81
CA ASP A 258 -8.75 -22.04 -6.94
C ASP A 258 -7.28 -22.35 -6.56
N VAL A 259 -6.93 -22.15 -5.27
CA VAL A 259 -5.58 -22.37 -4.72
C VAL A 259 -5.52 -23.62 -3.86
#